data_d66889c58b783e0ca80405dbe81badc2
#
_entry.id   d66889c58b783e0ca80405dbe81badc2
#
_cell.length_a   1.000
_cell.length_b   1.000
_cell.length_c   1.000
_cell.angle_alpha   90.00
_cell.angle_beta   90.00
_cell.angle_gamma   90.00
#
_symmetry.space_group_name_H-M   'P 1'
#
loop_
_entity.id
_entity.type
_entity.pdbx_description
1 polymer ?
#
loop_
_entity_poly.entity_id
_entity_poly.type
_entity_poly.pdbx_seq_one_letter_code
_entity_poly.pdbx_strand_id
1 'polypeptide(L)'
;MCGIAGFFGDGDRSAVPAMLSTLRHRGPDDLHIVSGERFAIGATRLSIIDVEGGRQPLTNEDGAVVAAQNGELYNFPTMRPLLLARGHRLETRTDTELLPHLWEDVGEKLPEYVDGMFALAVWDGPQRVGLLARDRMGKKPLYYWLRGGALYFASELKALLAIPGFSRRLNLEALHHYLGYKHVPHPHTIFEGVRMLPPAHRLVYRPGAEPIVSRYWALSFAPGSKSVSDEPAVIDELLTRMRRAVGRRLMSDVPIGFFLSGGIDSSLTTALAAEVAPSRIKTFTLTYAGEATTIGKEQDRRWARWVADRYDTDHHEETIAIEDYPSSLRKILRAFDEPFAGVVSTYFLAQRMAQHVKVAVAGDGADELFGSYLSHRLAAGAQSMPPGMDGPDWEWRAKLLVMSDEEKVELYSPDVRAALAGVSTREHVRSAFECLTARDPVNRVLEAEWRGMLPDQVLTFVDRLSMSHSLEVRSAFLDTEVVEYVASLPGSLKIRNGETKYILKQSAARYFPEDMIRRPKEGFLMPITQWVMGGLQPWVRATLAPERLALHGLFEPDRVGAMVDRVYAPGADYRTVNKALALVIFQEWYEMYLGR
;
A
#
# COMPACT_ATOMS: atom_id res chain seq x y z
N MET A 1 1.53 2.49 15.21
CA MET A 1 0.65 3.04 14.14
C MET A 1 -0.68 3.49 14.72
N CYS A 2 -1.38 4.36 13.98
CA CYS A 2 -2.57 5.02 14.50
C CYS A 2 -3.63 5.12 13.40
N GLY A 3 -4.83 5.52 13.77
CA GLY A 3 -5.80 6.06 12.84
C GLY A 3 -5.99 7.52 13.17
N ILE A 4 -5.84 8.42 12.20
CA ILE A 4 -6.12 9.85 12.38
C ILE A 4 -7.39 10.22 11.65
N ALA A 5 -8.17 11.13 12.25
CA ALA A 5 -9.35 11.73 11.63
C ALA A 5 -9.65 13.09 12.24
N GLY A 6 -10.27 13.96 11.45
CA GLY A 6 -10.63 15.28 11.91
C GLY A 6 -11.08 16.21 10.80
N PHE A 7 -11.03 17.50 11.07
CA PHE A 7 -11.31 18.54 10.07
C PHE A 7 -10.55 19.83 10.38
N PHE A 8 -10.40 20.65 9.35
CA PHE A 8 -9.99 22.06 9.40
C PHE A 8 -11.11 22.94 8.83
N GLY A 9 -11.33 24.12 9.37
CA GLY A 9 -12.42 25.03 8.98
C GLY A 9 -13.70 24.83 9.79
N ASP A 10 -14.86 25.11 9.17
CA ASP A 10 -16.16 25.14 9.83
C ASP A 10 -16.83 23.75 9.86
N GLY A 11 -16.12 22.76 10.39
CA GLY A 11 -16.58 21.38 10.47
C GLY A 11 -17.41 21.05 11.71
N ASP A 12 -18.08 19.89 11.67
CA ASP A 12 -18.88 19.36 12.79
C ASP A 12 -18.01 18.57 13.77
N ARG A 13 -17.72 19.17 14.93
CA ARG A 13 -16.95 18.52 16.01
C ARG A 13 -17.63 17.25 16.53
N SER A 14 -18.96 17.18 16.48
CA SER A 14 -19.72 16.04 16.99
C SER A 14 -19.52 14.78 16.11
N ALA A 15 -19.06 14.93 14.87
CA ALA A 15 -18.75 13.84 13.97
C ALA A 15 -17.42 13.12 14.31
N VAL A 16 -16.44 13.82 14.90
CA VAL A 16 -15.08 13.30 15.09
C VAL A 16 -15.03 12.04 15.98
N PRO A 17 -15.76 11.94 17.10
CA PRO A 17 -15.80 10.70 17.87
C PRO A 17 -16.33 9.50 17.06
N ALA A 18 -17.35 9.70 16.22
CA ALA A 18 -17.89 8.65 15.36
C ALA A 18 -16.87 8.24 14.29
N MET A 19 -16.18 9.21 13.66
CA MET A 19 -15.09 8.95 12.71
C MET A 19 -14.00 8.08 13.34
N LEU A 20 -13.52 8.44 14.54
CA LEU A 20 -12.45 7.72 15.25
C LEU A 20 -12.90 6.32 15.71
N SER A 21 -14.15 6.17 16.09
CA SER A 21 -14.69 4.87 16.49
C SER A 21 -14.57 3.82 15.37
N THR A 22 -14.68 4.23 14.11
CA THR A 22 -14.48 3.36 12.94
C THR A 22 -13.02 2.96 12.72
N LEU A 23 -12.07 3.68 13.31
CA LEU A 23 -10.62 3.46 13.17
C LEU A 23 -10.00 2.70 14.35
N ARG A 24 -10.80 2.23 15.33
CA ARG A 24 -10.32 1.54 16.53
C ARG A 24 -9.43 0.32 16.22
N HIS A 25 -9.69 -0.39 15.11
CA HIS A 25 -8.87 -1.52 14.69
C HIS A 25 -7.43 -1.12 14.32
N ARG A 26 -7.19 0.14 13.95
CA ARG A 26 -5.83 0.64 13.68
C ARG A 26 -5.05 0.94 14.95
N GLY A 27 -5.76 1.38 15.99
CA GLY A 27 -5.14 1.78 17.26
C GLY A 27 -6.08 1.50 18.43
N PRO A 28 -6.05 0.28 18.99
CA PRO A 28 -6.94 -0.11 20.06
C PRO A 28 -6.54 0.41 21.44
N ASP A 29 -5.29 0.85 21.62
CA ASP A 29 -4.70 1.11 22.93
C ASP A 29 -5.19 2.44 23.54
N ASP A 30 -5.39 3.50 22.73
CA ASP A 30 -5.87 4.80 23.20
C ASP A 30 -6.68 5.53 22.11
N LEU A 31 -7.48 6.52 22.53
CA LEU A 31 -8.20 7.44 21.66
C LEU A 31 -8.26 8.81 22.32
N HIS A 32 -7.78 9.84 21.61
CA HIS A 32 -7.80 11.21 22.08
C HIS A 32 -8.16 12.20 20.97
N ILE A 33 -8.77 13.34 21.34
CA ILE A 33 -9.19 14.40 20.43
C ILE A 33 -8.73 15.74 21.04
N VAL A 34 -8.09 16.55 20.22
CA VAL A 34 -7.82 17.96 20.50
C VAL A 34 -8.66 18.80 19.54
N SER A 35 -9.36 19.79 20.03
CA SER A 35 -10.22 20.65 19.23
C SER A 35 -10.15 22.11 19.67
N GLY A 36 -10.31 23.00 18.71
CA GLY A 36 -10.34 24.46 18.89
C GLY A 36 -11.40 25.13 18.04
N GLU A 37 -11.31 26.41 17.81
CA GLU A 37 -12.36 27.18 17.13
C GLU A 37 -12.68 26.66 15.72
N ARG A 38 -11.67 26.30 14.92
CA ARG A 38 -11.82 25.92 13.51
C ARG A 38 -11.10 24.62 13.17
N PHE A 39 -10.99 23.72 14.13
CA PHE A 39 -10.40 22.42 13.91
C PHE A 39 -10.83 21.40 14.95
N ALA A 40 -10.73 20.17 14.57
CA ALA A 40 -10.62 19.05 15.49
C ALA A 40 -9.71 18.00 14.85
N ILE A 41 -8.75 17.51 15.61
CA ILE A 41 -7.83 16.44 15.23
C ILE A 41 -7.95 15.36 16.29
N GLY A 42 -8.15 14.12 15.87
CA GLY A 42 -8.18 12.98 16.76
C GLY A 42 -7.34 11.83 16.23
N ALA A 43 -6.88 10.99 17.14
CA ALA A 43 -6.12 9.80 16.85
C ALA A 43 -6.61 8.60 17.66
N THR A 44 -6.64 7.41 17.04
CA THR A 44 -6.64 6.11 17.70
C THR A 44 -5.21 5.59 17.69
N ARG A 45 -4.70 5.12 18.83
CA ARG A 45 -3.28 4.81 19.01
C ARG A 45 -3.02 3.32 19.12
N LEU A 46 -2.05 2.81 18.35
CA LEU A 46 -1.32 1.57 18.60
C LEU A 46 0.03 1.95 19.21
N SER A 47 0.23 1.68 20.47
CA SER A 47 1.42 2.09 21.24
C SER A 47 2.60 1.21 20.86
N ILE A 48 3.62 1.80 20.25
CA ILE A 48 4.85 1.15 19.76
C ILE A 48 6.08 1.81 20.34
N ILE A 49 6.19 3.16 20.27
CA ILE A 49 7.23 3.96 20.87
C ILE A 49 6.62 4.81 21.96
N ASP A 50 7.31 4.93 23.09
CA ASP A 50 6.87 5.62 24.30
C ASP A 50 5.45 5.17 24.73
N VAL A 51 5.35 3.89 25.08
CA VAL A 51 4.06 3.20 25.32
C VAL A 51 3.19 3.97 26.31
N GLU A 52 3.78 4.60 27.32
CA GLU A 52 3.06 5.32 28.39
C GLU A 52 2.83 6.80 28.05
N GLY A 53 3.83 7.50 27.46
CA GLY A 53 3.83 8.96 27.30
C GLY A 53 3.32 9.47 25.95
N GLY A 54 3.41 8.68 24.88
CA GLY A 54 3.21 9.13 23.49
C GLY A 54 1.75 9.27 23.04
N ARG A 55 0.87 9.85 23.86
CA ARG A 55 -0.54 10.08 23.53
C ARG A 55 -0.68 11.15 22.44
N GLN A 56 -1.46 10.87 21.39
CA GLN A 56 -1.72 11.78 20.27
C GLN A 56 -3.18 12.27 20.27
N PRO A 57 -3.48 13.49 19.75
CA PRO A 57 -2.58 14.52 19.18
C PRO A 57 -1.66 15.16 20.22
N LEU A 58 -0.52 15.71 19.75
CA LEU A 58 0.48 16.44 20.54
C LEU A 58 0.55 17.91 20.13
N THR A 59 1.06 18.74 21.03
CA THR A 59 1.17 20.21 20.83
C THR A 59 2.59 20.67 21.04
N ASN A 60 2.90 21.88 20.55
CA ASN A 60 4.07 22.65 20.98
C ASN A 60 3.87 23.20 22.42
N GLU A 61 4.84 23.96 22.92
CA GLU A 61 4.93 24.43 24.33
C GLU A 61 3.74 25.28 24.78
N ASP A 62 3.16 26.09 23.88
CA ASP A 62 2.05 26.99 24.17
C ASP A 62 0.68 26.46 23.71
N GLY A 63 0.65 25.28 23.11
CA GLY A 63 -0.56 24.64 22.57
C GLY A 63 -1.10 25.28 21.28
N ALA A 64 -0.36 26.17 20.64
CA ALA A 64 -0.77 26.88 19.44
C ALA A 64 -0.76 26.00 18.19
N VAL A 65 0.17 25.05 18.12
CA VAL A 65 0.30 24.08 17.03
C VAL A 65 -0.09 22.70 17.53
N VAL A 66 -1.01 22.04 16.81
CA VAL A 66 -1.50 20.69 17.14
C VAL A 66 -1.18 19.75 16.00
N ALA A 67 -0.59 18.57 16.32
CA ALA A 67 -0.24 17.58 15.31
C ALA A 67 -0.63 16.15 15.73
N ALA A 68 -0.97 15.36 14.71
CA ALA A 68 -1.15 13.90 14.83
C ALA A 68 -0.61 13.20 13.60
N GLN A 69 -0.18 11.94 13.78
CA GLN A 69 0.24 11.10 12.67
C GLN A 69 -0.28 9.65 12.78
N ASN A 70 -0.47 9.06 11.63
CA ASN A 70 -0.51 7.62 11.43
C ASN A 70 0.81 7.22 10.78
N GLY A 71 1.78 6.74 11.57
CA GLY A 71 3.08 6.42 11.01
C GLY A 71 4.21 6.31 12.03
N GLU A 72 5.44 6.40 11.50
CA GLU A 72 6.70 6.31 12.22
C GLU A 72 7.77 7.14 11.53
N LEU A 73 8.46 8.03 12.26
CA LEU A 73 9.53 8.88 11.74
C LEU A 73 10.91 8.26 12.08
N TYR A 74 11.54 7.65 11.09
CA TYR A 74 12.80 6.92 11.28
C TYR A 74 14.01 7.83 11.54
N ASN A 75 13.92 9.12 11.17
CA ASN A 75 14.96 10.10 11.51
C ASN A 75 14.73 10.82 12.86
N PHE A 76 13.74 10.37 13.65
CA PHE A 76 13.47 10.89 14.99
C PHE A 76 14.73 10.99 15.89
N PRO A 77 15.61 9.96 15.99
CA PRO A 77 16.77 10.03 16.88
C PRO A 77 17.75 11.16 16.52
N THR A 78 17.80 11.57 15.25
CA THR A 78 18.66 12.66 14.79
C THR A 78 17.99 14.03 14.88
N MET A 79 16.67 14.10 14.69
CA MET A 79 15.93 15.36 14.71
C MET A 79 15.68 15.89 16.12
N ARG A 80 15.42 14.99 17.08
CA ARG A 80 15.14 15.38 18.47
C ARG A 80 16.26 16.24 19.10
N PRO A 81 17.55 15.87 19.06
CA PRO A 81 18.64 16.71 19.56
C PRO A 81 18.75 18.08 18.87
N LEU A 82 18.41 18.16 17.56
CA LEU A 82 18.44 19.42 16.82
C LEU A 82 17.37 20.38 17.29
N LEU A 83 16.15 19.90 17.55
CA LEU A 83 15.07 20.74 18.09
C LEU A 83 15.39 21.21 19.52
N LEU A 84 15.91 20.33 20.38
CA LEU A 84 16.36 20.71 21.74
C LEU A 84 17.46 21.79 21.69
N ALA A 85 18.41 21.68 20.75
CA ALA A 85 19.49 22.66 20.58
C ALA A 85 18.97 24.02 20.07
N ARG A 86 17.79 24.05 19.41
CA ARG A 86 17.10 25.27 18.98
C ARG A 86 16.23 25.90 20.06
N GLY A 87 16.11 25.26 21.21
CA GLY A 87 15.38 25.78 22.37
C GLY A 87 13.98 25.21 22.57
N HIS A 88 13.54 24.28 21.73
CA HIS A 88 12.26 23.58 21.93
C HIS A 88 12.31 22.69 23.16
N ARG A 89 11.17 22.49 23.81
CA ARG A 89 10.99 21.62 24.96
C ARG A 89 10.11 20.43 24.59
N LEU A 90 10.72 19.25 24.51
CA LEU A 90 10.04 18.00 24.20
C LEU A 90 9.80 17.22 25.50
N GLU A 91 8.55 16.90 25.80
CA GLU A 91 8.11 16.26 27.05
C GLU A 91 8.07 14.74 26.94
N THR A 92 7.84 14.20 25.72
CA THR A 92 7.70 12.77 25.45
C THR A 92 8.94 12.19 24.77
N ARG A 93 8.91 10.87 24.55
CA ARG A 93 9.93 10.18 23.73
C ARG A 93 9.37 9.68 22.41
N THR A 94 8.14 10.08 22.07
CA THR A 94 7.53 9.70 20.79
C THR A 94 8.05 10.57 19.65
N ASP A 95 8.14 9.99 18.48
CA ASP A 95 8.50 10.65 17.24
C ASP A 95 7.47 11.71 16.81
N THR A 96 6.20 11.52 17.15
CA THR A 96 5.10 12.43 16.79
C THR A 96 5.30 13.83 17.36
N GLU A 97 5.91 13.95 18.54
CA GLU A 97 6.14 15.26 19.16
C GLU A 97 7.08 16.17 18.37
N LEU A 98 7.89 15.61 17.47
CA LEU A 98 8.70 16.43 16.57
C LEU A 98 7.85 17.34 15.67
N LEU A 99 6.62 16.92 15.31
CA LEU A 99 5.83 17.58 14.28
C LEU A 99 5.39 19.01 14.64
N PRO A 100 4.79 19.29 15.82
CA PRO A 100 4.42 20.65 16.17
C PRO A 100 5.64 21.59 16.29
N HIS A 101 6.75 21.13 16.87
CA HIS A 101 7.98 21.92 17.00
C HIS A 101 8.66 22.15 15.65
N LEU A 102 8.73 21.12 14.81
CA LEU A 102 9.30 21.27 13.46
C LEU A 102 8.45 22.19 12.58
N TRP A 103 7.12 22.22 12.80
CA TRP A 103 6.24 23.16 12.12
C TRP A 103 6.61 24.63 12.41
N GLU A 104 6.95 24.95 13.66
CA GLU A 104 7.39 26.30 14.04
C GLU A 104 8.66 26.72 13.29
N ASP A 105 9.59 25.80 13.10
CA ASP A 105 10.86 26.07 12.42
C ASP A 105 10.71 26.21 10.89
N VAL A 106 9.91 25.37 10.26
CA VAL A 106 9.93 25.21 8.79
C VAL A 106 8.55 25.30 8.12
N GLY A 107 7.47 25.40 8.88
CA GLY A 107 6.10 25.59 8.37
C GLY A 107 5.69 24.48 7.39
N GLU A 108 5.10 24.88 6.27
CA GLU A 108 4.58 23.98 5.23
C GLU A 108 5.64 23.06 4.60
N LYS A 109 6.94 23.34 4.81
CA LYS A 109 8.04 22.48 4.36
C LYS A 109 8.29 21.27 5.27
N LEU A 110 7.59 21.13 6.39
CA LEU A 110 7.73 20.07 7.35
C LEU A 110 7.91 18.66 6.71
N PRO A 111 7.11 18.23 5.70
CA PRO A 111 7.26 16.90 5.10
C PRO A 111 8.59 16.66 4.39
N GLU A 112 9.34 17.71 4.04
CA GLU A 112 10.67 17.61 3.42
C GLU A 112 11.76 17.20 4.44
N TYR A 113 11.55 17.53 5.74
CA TYR A 113 12.50 17.31 6.83
C TYR A 113 12.30 16.01 7.59
N VAL A 114 11.13 15.38 7.47
CA VAL A 114 10.87 14.09 8.11
C VAL A 114 11.13 12.94 7.14
N ASP A 115 11.69 11.85 7.66
CA ASP A 115 11.90 10.60 6.92
C ASP A 115 11.22 9.45 7.66
N GLY A 116 10.31 8.77 6.97
CA GLY A 116 9.50 7.73 7.59
C GLY A 116 8.38 7.22 6.70
N MET A 117 7.45 6.56 7.34
CA MET A 117 6.15 6.20 6.79
C MET A 117 5.09 6.98 7.56
N PHE A 118 4.34 7.84 6.90
CA PHE A 118 3.40 8.70 7.61
C PHE A 118 2.22 9.19 6.78
N ALA A 119 1.11 9.37 7.46
CA ALA A 119 0.05 10.32 7.10
C ALA A 119 -0.11 11.24 8.30
N LEU A 120 0.11 12.53 8.12
CA LEU A 120 0.10 13.50 9.21
C LEU A 120 -0.92 14.62 8.98
N ALA A 121 -1.39 15.19 10.08
CA ALA A 121 -2.22 16.37 10.13
C ALA A 121 -1.63 17.36 11.15
N VAL A 122 -1.48 18.63 10.74
CA VAL A 122 -1.03 19.72 11.60
C VAL A 122 -2.02 20.86 11.48
N TRP A 123 -2.35 21.50 12.61
CA TRP A 123 -3.10 22.74 12.65
C TRP A 123 -2.33 23.81 13.40
N ASP A 124 -2.14 24.95 12.76
CA ASP A 124 -1.58 26.17 13.35
C ASP A 124 -2.73 27.15 13.67
N GLY A 125 -3.01 27.33 14.95
CA GLY A 125 -4.12 28.18 15.42
C GLY A 125 -3.93 29.65 15.08
N PRO A 126 -2.81 30.29 15.43
CA PRO A 126 -2.49 31.68 15.10
C PRO A 126 -2.54 32.00 13.60
N GLN A 127 -1.97 31.15 12.76
CA GLN A 127 -1.95 31.38 11.32
C GLN A 127 -3.23 30.89 10.63
N ARG A 128 -4.06 30.09 11.31
CA ARG A 128 -5.26 29.43 10.77
C ARG A 128 -4.94 28.59 9.53
N VAL A 129 -3.88 27.80 9.62
CA VAL A 129 -3.41 26.92 8.53
C VAL A 129 -3.49 25.47 8.96
N GLY A 130 -4.08 24.63 8.12
CA GLY A 130 -4.05 23.18 8.22
C GLY A 130 -3.11 22.57 7.20
N LEU A 131 -2.28 21.62 7.61
CA LEU A 131 -1.44 20.80 6.74
C LEU A 131 -1.87 19.33 6.84
N LEU A 132 -2.09 18.71 5.70
CA LEU A 132 -2.08 17.26 5.56
C LEU A 132 -0.88 16.85 4.72
N ALA A 133 -0.17 15.77 5.09
CA ALA A 133 0.88 15.25 4.24
C ALA A 133 0.93 13.71 4.27
N ARG A 134 1.30 13.12 3.14
CA ARG A 134 1.46 11.68 2.96
C ARG A 134 2.90 11.37 2.60
N ASP A 135 3.46 10.29 3.16
CA ASP A 135 4.86 9.92 3.00
C ASP A 135 5.28 9.72 1.52
N ARG A 136 6.61 9.73 1.29
CA ARG A 136 7.23 9.68 -0.04
C ARG A 136 6.74 8.54 -0.90
N MET A 137 6.51 7.37 -0.31
CA MET A 137 6.12 6.13 -1.00
C MET A 137 4.59 5.89 -0.98
N GLY A 138 3.85 6.63 -0.13
CA GLY A 138 2.42 6.41 0.08
C GLY A 138 2.11 5.19 0.94
N LYS A 139 2.99 4.84 1.87
CA LYS A 139 2.82 3.70 2.79
C LYS A 139 1.60 3.84 3.67
N LYS A 140 1.32 5.09 4.12
CA LYS A 140 0.17 5.36 4.97
C LYS A 140 -0.94 6.05 4.20
N PRO A 141 -2.19 5.57 4.31
CA PRO A 141 -3.32 6.14 3.60
C PRO A 141 -3.77 7.46 4.25
N LEU A 142 -4.23 8.39 3.40
CA LEU A 142 -4.83 9.66 3.84
C LEU A 142 -5.86 10.10 2.83
N TYR A 143 -7.12 10.21 3.29
CA TYR A 143 -8.26 10.66 2.50
C TYR A 143 -8.72 12.03 2.96
N TYR A 144 -9.28 12.80 2.05
CA TYR A 144 -9.85 14.12 2.37
C TYR A 144 -11.13 14.40 1.58
N TRP A 145 -11.97 15.24 2.18
CA TRP A 145 -13.25 15.64 1.63
C TRP A 145 -13.54 17.09 1.98
N LEU A 146 -13.69 17.95 0.97
CA LEU A 146 -14.06 19.36 1.15
C LEU A 146 -15.59 19.47 1.10
N ARG A 147 -16.18 19.98 2.18
CA ARG A 147 -17.63 20.19 2.28
C ARG A 147 -17.96 21.36 3.19
N GLY A 148 -18.79 22.30 2.67
CA GLY A 148 -19.36 23.39 3.49
C GLY A 148 -18.31 24.28 4.18
N GLY A 149 -17.15 24.51 3.54
CA GLY A 149 -16.06 25.30 4.14
C GLY A 149 -15.19 24.53 5.14
N ALA A 150 -15.40 23.23 5.30
CA ALA A 150 -14.55 22.35 6.10
C ALA A 150 -13.80 21.37 5.23
N LEU A 151 -12.53 21.14 5.53
CA LEU A 151 -11.71 20.07 4.99
C LEU A 151 -11.69 18.92 6.00
N TYR A 152 -12.51 17.89 5.79
CA TYR A 152 -12.45 16.65 6.57
C TYR A 152 -11.34 15.75 6.06
N PHE A 153 -10.71 15.02 6.97
CA PHE A 153 -9.66 14.05 6.63
C PHE A 153 -9.73 12.80 7.50
N ALA A 154 -9.23 11.69 6.97
CA ALA A 154 -9.13 10.44 7.71
C ALA A 154 -8.10 9.47 7.10
N SER A 155 -7.58 8.56 7.93
CA SER A 155 -6.74 7.43 7.49
C SER A 155 -7.50 6.44 6.62
N GLU A 156 -8.82 6.27 6.82
CA GLU A 156 -9.66 5.34 6.06
C GLU A 156 -11.00 5.96 5.69
N LEU A 157 -11.56 5.53 4.54
CA LEU A 157 -12.82 6.07 4.00
C LEU A 157 -13.99 5.88 4.98
N LYS A 158 -14.07 4.73 5.69
CA LYS A 158 -15.14 4.46 6.65
C LYS A 158 -15.32 5.56 7.69
N ALA A 159 -14.26 6.27 8.03
CA ALA A 159 -14.34 7.39 8.96
C ALA A 159 -15.04 8.61 8.33
N LEU A 160 -14.83 8.89 7.06
CA LEU A 160 -15.57 9.93 6.33
C LEU A 160 -17.03 9.53 6.12
N LEU A 161 -17.30 8.22 5.87
CA LEU A 161 -18.66 7.69 5.73
C LEU A 161 -19.47 7.79 7.03
N ALA A 162 -18.82 7.96 8.18
CA ALA A 162 -19.47 8.14 9.48
C ALA A 162 -19.95 9.58 9.74
N ILE A 163 -19.56 10.55 8.89
CA ILE A 163 -19.98 11.95 9.03
C ILE A 163 -21.47 12.07 8.69
N PRO A 164 -22.29 12.71 9.53
CA PRO A 164 -23.72 12.88 9.27
C PRO A 164 -23.97 13.56 7.91
N GLY A 165 -24.88 13.00 7.12
CA GLY A 165 -25.22 13.50 5.78
C GLY A 165 -24.14 13.29 4.72
N PHE A 166 -23.21 12.37 4.93
CA PHE A 166 -22.31 11.92 3.87
C PHE A 166 -23.12 11.22 2.76
N SER A 167 -22.93 11.66 1.52
CA SER A 167 -23.60 11.05 0.36
C SER A 167 -22.77 9.90 -0.20
N ARG A 168 -23.28 8.68 -0.09
CA ARG A 168 -22.63 7.47 -0.63
C ARG A 168 -22.90 7.28 -2.11
N ARG A 169 -22.55 8.29 -2.93
CA ARG A 169 -22.71 8.17 -4.39
C ARG A 169 -21.49 7.48 -4.99
N LEU A 170 -21.77 6.52 -5.87
CA LEU A 170 -20.74 5.76 -6.58
C LEU A 170 -20.03 6.67 -7.60
N ASN A 171 -18.71 6.70 -7.56
CA ASN A 171 -17.88 7.31 -8.59
C ASN A 171 -17.71 6.32 -9.76
N LEU A 172 -18.43 6.55 -10.87
CA LEU A 172 -18.40 5.66 -12.03
C LEU A 172 -17.04 5.63 -12.72
N GLU A 173 -16.30 6.75 -12.76
CA GLU A 173 -14.93 6.80 -13.28
C GLU A 173 -14.00 5.91 -12.47
N ALA A 174 -14.08 5.97 -11.14
CA ALA A 174 -13.31 5.10 -10.25
C ALA A 174 -13.67 3.61 -10.43
N LEU A 175 -14.97 3.28 -10.64
CA LEU A 175 -15.41 1.94 -11.00
C LEU A 175 -14.81 1.47 -12.32
N HIS A 176 -14.80 2.36 -13.34
CA HIS A 176 -14.22 2.04 -14.64
C HIS A 176 -12.72 1.71 -14.53
N HIS A 177 -11.97 2.49 -13.76
CA HIS A 177 -10.57 2.22 -13.49
C HIS A 177 -10.36 0.95 -12.66
N TYR A 178 -11.19 0.72 -11.62
CA TYR A 178 -11.14 -0.49 -10.81
C TYR A 178 -11.23 -1.78 -11.64
N LEU A 179 -12.15 -1.85 -12.60
CA LEU A 179 -12.33 -3.02 -13.47
C LEU A 179 -11.09 -3.29 -14.35
N GLY A 180 -10.27 -2.26 -14.62
CA GLY A 180 -9.00 -2.41 -15.33
C GLY A 180 -7.85 -2.83 -14.40
N TYR A 181 -7.71 -2.16 -13.25
CA TYR A 181 -6.57 -2.31 -12.33
C TYR A 181 -6.80 -3.31 -11.20
N LYS A 182 -8.03 -3.68 -10.87
CA LYS A 182 -8.50 -4.41 -9.67
C LYS A 182 -8.40 -3.61 -8.36
N HIS A 183 -8.10 -2.33 -8.43
CA HIS A 183 -8.10 -1.36 -7.35
C HIS A 183 -8.48 0.02 -7.90
N VAL A 184 -8.84 0.94 -7.03
CA VAL A 184 -9.11 2.34 -7.42
C VAL A 184 -7.78 3.11 -7.37
N PRO A 185 -7.31 3.70 -8.48
CA PRO A 185 -6.06 4.46 -8.49
C PRO A 185 -6.23 5.84 -7.84
N HIS A 186 -5.21 6.28 -7.08
CA HIS A 186 -5.21 7.66 -6.57
C HIS A 186 -5.19 8.68 -7.74
N PRO A 187 -5.72 9.89 -7.59
CA PRO A 187 -6.37 10.45 -6.41
C PRO A 187 -7.85 10.08 -6.26
N HIS A 188 -8.39 9.21 -7.13
CA HIS A 188 -9.78 8.79 -7.09
C HIS A 188 -10.08 7.96 -5.85
N THR A 189 -11.35 7.98 -5.43
CA THR A 189 -11.94 7.01 -4.53
C THR A 189 -13.25 6.52 -5.12
N ILE A 190 -13.75 5.40 -4.64
CA ILE A 190 -15.01 4.81 -5.11
C ILE A 190 -16.24 5.68 -4.77
N PHE A 191 -16.11 6.66 -3.88
CA PHE A 191 -17.16 7.61 -3.52
C PHE A 191 -16.92 8.98 -4.14
N GLU A 192 -17.96 9.57 -4.75
CA GLU A 192 -17.89 10.91 -5.33
C GLU A 192 -17.48 11.97 -4.29
N GLY A 193 -16.65 12.92 -4.71
CA GLY A 193 -16.24 14.07 -3.92
C GLY A 193 -15.13 13.79 -2.89
N VAL A 194 -14.81 12.53 -2.59
CA VAL A 194 -13.70 12.16 -1.73
C VAL A 194 -12.46 11.90 -2.57
N ARG A 195 -11.29 12.32 -2.07
CA ARG A 195 -10.01 12.08 -2.73
C ARG A 195 -9.00 11.45 -1.79
N MET A 196 -8.10 10.63 -2.33
CA MET A 196 -6.90 10.17 -1.65
C MET A 196 -5.76 11.16 -1.92
N LEU A 197 -5.04 11.58 -0.88
CA LEU A 197 -3.84 12.40 -1.06
C LEU A 197 -2.74 11.54 -1.71
N PRO A 198 -2.18 11.96 -2.87
CA PRO A 198 -1.16 11.17 -3.54
C PRO A 198 0.13 11.01 -2.73
N PRO A 199 0.96 9.96 -3.00
CA PRO A 199 2.29 9.81 -2.38
C PRO A 199 3.17 11.05 -2.57
N ALA A 200 3.99 11.39 -1.56
CA ALA A 200 4.89 12.53 -1.60
C ALA A 200 4.19 13.89 -1.80
N HIS A 201 2.91 14.00 -1.44
CA HIS A 201 2.17 15.26 -1.52
C HIS A 201 1.80 15.78 -0.15
N ARG A 202 1.73 17.11 -0.09
CA ARG A 202 1.10 17.87 0.98
C ARG A 202 -0.13 18.59 0.47
N LEU A 203 -1.09 18.80 1.36
CA LEU A 203 -2.25 19.63 1.14
C LEU A 203 -2.24 20.72 2.19
N VAL A 204 -2.24 21.97 1.75
CA VAL A 204 -2.35 23.15 2.63
C VAL A 204 -3.76 23.71 2.52
N TYR A 205 -4.41 23.87 3.67
CA TYR A 205 -5.75 24.40 3.78
C TYR A 205 -5.76 25.71 4.57
N ARG A 206 -6.47 26.70 4.05
CA ARG A 206 -6.80 27.96 4.75
C ARG A 206 -8.30 28.18 4.70
N PRO A 207 -8.95 28.51 5.82
CA PRO A 207 -10.40 28.76 5.82
C PRO A 207 -10.81 29.81 4.79
N GLY A 208 -11.81 29.48 3.97
CA GLY A 208 -12.29 30.36 2.92
C GLY A 208 -11.53 30.29 1.58
N ALA A 209 -10.50 29.44 1.47
CA ALA A 209 -9.76 29.21 0.23
C ALA A 209 -9.84 27.74 -0.20
N GLU A 210 -9.62 27.49 -1.49
CA GLU A 210 -9.47 26.12 -2.02
C GLU A 210 -8.17 25.50 -1.49
N PRO A 211 -8.19 24.20 -1.12
CA PRO A 211 -7.00 23.48 -0.68
C PRO A 211 -5.95 23.41 -1.79
N ILE A 212 -4.69 23.67 -1.44
CA ILE A 212 -3.57 23.58 -2.38
C ILE A 212 -2.86 22.26 -2.18
N VAL A 213 -2.93 21.38 -3.17
CA VAL A 213 -2.19 20.10 -3.22
C VAL A 213 -0.91 20.30 -4.01
N SER A 214 0.24 19.96 -3.40
CA SER A 214 1.55 20.08 -4.04
C SER A 214 2.47 18.92 -3.68
N ARG A 215 3.30 18.49 -4.65
CA ARG A 215 4.30 17.45 -4.43
C ARG A 215 5.54 18.05 -3.76
N TYR A 216 6.00 17.45 -2.65
CA TYR A 216 7.18 17.88 -1.92
C TYR A 216 8.43 17.04 -2.21
N TRP A 217 8.27 15.84 -2.82
CA TRP A 217 9.37 14.96 -3.19
C TRP A 217 9.04 14.17 -4.48
N ALA A 218 10.06 13.83 -5.26
CA ALA A 218 9.92 13.00 -6.45
C ALA A 218 11.13 12.08 -6.60
N LEU A 219 10.86 10.79 -6.85
CA LEU A 219 11.89 9.84 -7.21
C LEU A 219 12.20 9.93 -8.71
N SER A 220 13.49 9.95 -9.05
CA SER A 220 13.95 9.88 -10.42
C SER A 220 14.63 8.53 -10.67
N PHE A 221 14.13 7.80 -11.66
CA PHE A 221 14.78 6.60 -12.21
C PHE A 221 15.73 6.94 -13.38
N ALA A 222 16.18 8.18 -13.50
CA ALA A 222 17.16 8.56 -14.47
C ALA A 222 18.53 8.02 -14.05
N PRO A 223 19.19 7.16 -14.85
CA PRO A 223 20.53 6.74 -14.54
C PRO A 223 21.44 7.96 -14.59
N GLY A 224 22.22 8.17 -13.56
CA GLY A 224 23.39 9.02 -13.69
C GLY A 224 24.22 8.49 -14.87
N SER A 225 24.93 9.36 -15.58
CA SER A 225 25.77 9.04 -16.75
C SER A 225 26.94 8.07 -16.46
N LYS A 226 27.00 7.48 -15.29
CA LYS A 226 28.06 6.56 -14.87
C LYS A 226 27.74 5.15 -15.35
N SER A 227 28.54 4.67 -16.31
CA SER A 227 28.67 3.23 -16.51
C SER A 227 29.14 2.63 -15.18
N VAL A 228 28.37 1.70 -14.60
CA VAL A 228 28.79 0.99 -13.40
C VAL A 228 29.82 -0.06 -13.83
N SER A 229 31.10 0.25 -13.62
CA SER A 229 32.24 -0.64 -13.92
C SER A 229 32.64 -1.52 -12.72
N ASP A 230 32.15 -1.18 -11.51
CA ASP A 230 32.51 -1.85 -10.25
C ASP A 230 31.25 -2.40 -9.56
N GLU A 231 30.81 -3.60 -9.95
CA GLU A 231 29.67 -4.27 -9.34
C GLU A 231 29.91 -4.65 -7.85
N PRO A 232 31.10 -5.12 -7.46
CA PRO A 232 31.41 -5.32 -6.04
C PRO A 232 31.14 -4.08 -5.19
N ALA A 233 31.55 -2.89 -5.62
CA ALA A 233 31.28 -1.66 -4.89
C ALA A 233 29.78 -1.33 -4.82
N VAL A 234 29.01 -1.63 -5.86
CA VAL A 234 27.55 -1.47 -5.85
C VAL A 234 26.91 -2.42 -4.83
N ILE A 235 27.36 -3.66 -4.76
CA ILE A 235 26.89 -4.66 -3.80
C ILE A 235 27.17 -4.21 -2.37
N ASP A 236 28.41 -3.74 -2.10
CA ASP A 236 28.83 -3.27 -0.78
C ASP A 236 28.01 -2.08 -0.30
N GLU A 237 27.80 -1.10 -1.18
CA GLU A 237 26.99 0.08 -0.89
C GLU A 237 25.51 -0.30 -0.66
N LEU A 238 24.94 -1.17 -1.51
CA LEU A 238 23.56 -1.63 -1.35
C LEU A 238 23.38 -2.34 0.00
N LEU A 239 24.26 -3.26 0.36
CA LEU A 239 24.20 -3.98 1.63
C LEU A 239 24.38 -3.04 2.83
N THR A 240 25.25 -2.04 2.70
CA THR A 240 25.46 -1.03 3.75
C THR A 240 24.19 -0.21 4.00
N ARG A 241 23.53 0.25 2.93
CA ARG A 241 22.24 0.97 3.02
C ARG A 241 21.13 0.07 3.56
N MET A 242 21.05 -1.17 3.08
CA MET A 242 20.05 -2.13 3.56
C MET A 242 20.21 -2.45 5.05
N ARG A 243 21.44 -2.65 5.56
CA ARG A 243 21.67 -2.84 7.02
C ARG A 243 21.19 -1.65 7.83
N ARG A 244 21.50 -0.43 7.38
CA ARG A 244 21.04 0.80 8.01
C ARG A 244 19.51 0.91 7.97
N ALA A 245 18.92 0.61 6.82
CA ALA A 245 17.47 0.61 6.64
C ALA A 245 16.77 -0.40 7.56
N VAL A 246 17.28 -1.63 7.66
CA VAL A 246 16.78 -2.64 8.60
C VAL A 246 16.91 -2.17 10.03
N GLY A 247 18.08 -1.66 10.42
CA GLY A 247 18.31 -1.15 11.78
C GLY A 247 17.29 -0.06 12.19
N ARG A 248 16.98 0.88 11.30
CA ARG A 248 15.94 1.91 11.53
C ARG A 248 14.55 1.31 11.75
N ARG A 249 14.23 0.16 11.15
CA ARG A 249 12.91 -0.53 11.30
C ARG A 249 12.80 -1.31 12.59
N LEU A 250 13.91 -1.50 13.31
CA LEU A 250 13.90 -2.15 14.62
C LEU A 250 13.60 -1.20 15.79
N MET A 251 13.42 0.10 15.53
CA MET A 251 13.06 1.08 16.55
C MET A 251 11.64 0.80 17.08
N SER A 252 11.54 0.25 18.29
CA SER A 252 10.27 -0.15 18.91
C SER A 252 10.49 -0.51 20.38
N ASP A 253 9.55 -0.13 21.25
CA ASP A 253 9.50 -0.55 22.66
C ASP A 253 8.68 -1.85 22.83
N VAL A 254 8.14 -2.42 21.73
CA VAL A 254 7.34 -3.65 21.72
C VAL A 254 7.95 -4.70 20.80
N PRO A 255 7.61 -6.00 20.94
CA PRO A 255 8.16 -7.07 20.11
C PRO A 255 7.90 -6.87 18.60
N ILE A 256 8.92 -7.19 17.80
CA ILE A 256 8.91 -7.13 16.34
C ILE A 256 8.98 -8.54 15.77
N GLY A 257 8.22 -8.80 14.70
CA GLY A 257 8.29 -10.01 13.90
C GLY A 257 8.69 -9.73 12.45
N PHE A 258 9.01 -10.78 11.69
CA PHE A 258 9.40 -10.68 10.29
C PHE A 258 8.56 -11.61 9.43
N PHE A 259 8.09 -11.10 8.30
CA PHE A 259 7.52 -11.96 7.26
C PHE A 259 8.65 -12.72 6.59
N LEU A 260 8.61 -14.04 6.64
CA LEU A 260 9.62 -14.90 6.06
C LEU A 260 8.97 -15.88 5.08
N SER A 261 8.87 -15.50 3.81
CA SER A 261 8.29 -16.34 2.76
C SER A 261 9.29 -17.34 2.15
N GLY A 262 10.56 -17.30 2.55
CA GLY A 262 11.63 -18.03 1.88
C GLY A 262 12.09 -17.42 0.56
N GLY A 263 11.48 -16.33 0.10
CA GLY A 263 11.94 -15.52 -1.03
C GLY A 263 13.17 -14.69 -0.67
N ILE A 264 13.95 -14.26 -1.66
CA ILE A 264 15.21 -13.52 -1.47
C ILE A 264 14.98 -12.24 -0.64
N ASP A 265 13.91 -11.52 -0.90
CA ASP A 265 13.62 -10.23 -0.28
C ASP A 265 13.42 -10.36 1.23
N SER A 266 12.49 -11.22 1.63
CA SER A 266 12.20 -11.49 3.04
C SER A 266 13.37 -12.17 3.75
N SER A 267 14.08 -13.07 3.06
CA SER A 267 15.23 -13.76 3.62
C SER A 267 16.41 -12.82 3.86
N LEU A 268 16.73 -11.93 2.90
CA LEU A 268 17.80 -10.94 3.08
C LEU A 268 17.47 -9.95 4.20
N THR A 269 16.21 -9.49 4.27
CA THR A 269 15.75 -8.64 5.38
C THR A 269 15.93 -9.35 6.73
N THR A 270 15.56 -10.64 6.81
CA THR A 270 15.73 -11.45 8.04
C THR A 270 17.20 -11.65 8.40
N ALA A 271 18.05 -11.98 7.42
CA ALA A 271 19.49 -12.16 7.63
C ALA A 271 20.16 -10.88 8.17
N LEU A 272 19.87 -9.74 7.52
CA LEU A 272 20.39 -8.44 7.96
C LEU A 272 19.86 -8.03 9.35
N ALA A 273 18.60 -8.38 9.64
CA ALA A 273 18.03 -8.12 10.96
C ALA A 273 18.72 -8.96 12.06
N ALA A 274 19.03 -10.22 11.78
CA ALA A 274 19.74 -11.09 12.72
C ALA A 274 21.16 -10.59 13.05
N GLU A 275 21.79 -9.83 12.11
CA GLU A 275 23.11 -9.20 12.36
C GLU A 275 23.03 -8.03 13.35
N VAL A 276 21.91 -7.30 13.38
CA VAL A 276 21.80 -6.02 14.11
C VAL A 276 20.79 -6.02 15.25
N ALA A 277 19.94 -7.04 15.34
CA ALA A 277 18.93 -7.15 16.40
C ALA A 277 19.59 -7.47 17.75
N PRO A 278 19.14 -6.85 18.86
CA PRO A 278 19.70 -7.10 20.19
C PRO A 278 19.30 -8.44 20.79
N SER A 279 18.31 -9.13 20.19
CA SER A 279 17.75 -10.40 20.67
C SER A 279 17.28 -11.26 19.52
N ARG A 280 16.98 -12.53 19.82
CA ARG A 280 16.42 -13.50 18.87
C ARG A 280 15.14 -12.96 18.22
N ILE A 281 15.11 -12.93 16.89
CA ILE A 281 13.98 -12.40 16.12
C ILE A 281 12.90 -13.46 15.90
N LYS A 282 11.63 -13.02 15.82
CA LYS A 282 10.48 -13.86 15.47
C LYS A 282 10.23 -13.81 13.97
N THR A 283 10.02 -14.97 13.33
CA THR A 283 9.71 -15.05 11.90
C THR A 283 8.42 -15.83 11.65
N PHE A 284 7.69 -15.45 10.60
CA PHE A 284 6.37 -16.01 10.30
C PHE A 284 6.24 -16.35 8.82
N THR A 285 5.75 -17.55 8.54
CA THR A 285 5.51 -18.08 7.18
C THR A 285 4.07 -18.51 7.03
N LEU A 286 3.45 -18.16 5.89
CA LEU A 286 2.11 -18.60 5.52
C LEU A 286 2.21 -19.81 4.59
N THR A 287 1.43 -20.85 4.90
CA THR A 287 1.27 -22.07 4.09
C THR A 287 -0.20 -22.29 3.73
N TYR A 288 -0.47 -23.22 2.81
CA TYR A 288 -1.82 -23.51 2.33
C TYR A 288 -2.16 -24.98 2.55
N ALA A 289 -3.41 -25.26 2.97
CA ALA A 289 -3.91 -26.63 3.17
C ALA A 289 -4.29 -27.29 1.82
N GLY A 290 -4.16 -28.64 1.74
CA GLY A 290 -4.61 -29.45 0.62
C GLY A 290 -3.67 -29.44 -0.59
N GLU A 291 -4.20 -29.85 -1.77
CA GLU A 291 -3.45 -29.98 -3.04
C GLU A 291 -2.95 -28.61 -3.59
N ALA A 292 -3.37 -27.51 -3.01
CA ALA A 292 -2.82 -26.18 -3.31
C ALA A 292 -1.31 -26.08 -3.00
N THR A 293 -0.76 -27.03 -2.26
CA THR A 293 0.69 -27.19 -2.02
C THR A 293 1.47 -27.55 -3.29
N THR A 294 0.81 -28.03 -4.35
CA THR A 294 1.45 -28.55 -5.58
C THR A 294 2.05 -27.48 -6.49
N ILE A 295 1.89 -26.18 -6.22
CA ILE A 295 2.42 -25.13 -7.11
C ILE A 295 3.58 -24.40 -6.42
N GLY A 296 4.71 -25.11 -6.24
CA GLY A 296 5.99 -24.48 -5.87
C GLY A 296 6.09 -24.00 -4.41
N LYS A 297 4.98 -23.87 -3.65
CA LYS A 297 4.98 -23.39 -2.26
C LYS A 297 5.76 -24.24 -1.26
N GLU A 298 6.01 -25.49 -1.58
CA GLU A 298 6.91 -26.37 -0.83
C GLU A 298 8.34 -25.84 -0.80
N GLN A 299 8.81 -25.26 -1.91
CA GLN A 299 10.15 -24.66 -1.99
C GLN A 299 10.24 -23.40 -1.13
N ASP A 300 9.19 -22.56 -1.13
CA ASP A 300 9.11 -21.39 -0.27
C ASP A 300 9.24 -21.80 1.21
N ARG A 301 8.43 -22.76 1.65
CA ARG A 301 8.45 -23.29 3.02
C ARG A 301 9.80 -23.87 3.41
N ARG A 302 10.41 -24.67 2.52
CA ARG A 302 11.73 -25.26 2.75
C ARG A 302 12.80 -24.20 3.00
N TRP A 303 12.82 -23.15 2.17
CA TRP A 303 13.80 -22.09 2.29
C TRP A 303 13.52 -21.16 3.46
N ALA A 304 12.25 -20.92 3.80
CA ALA A 304 11.90 -20.19 5.01
C ALA A 304 12.45 -20.90 6.27
N ARG A 305 12.26 -22.21 6.36
CA ARG A 305 12.84 -23.01 7.45
C ARG A 305 14.36 -22.96 7.45
N TRP A 306 15.00 -23.15 6.29
CA TRP A 306 16.47 -23.07 6.19
C TRP A 306 17.00 -21.73 6.70
N VAL A 307 16.35 -20.61 6.34
CA VAL A 307 16.73 -19.27 6.85
C VAL A 307 16.49 -19.18 8.35
N ALA A 308 15.35 -19.66 8.83
CA ALA A 308 15.02 -19.66 10.25
C ALA A 308 16.05 -20.43 11.08
N ASP A 309 16.44 -21.62 10.64
CA ASP A 309 17.46 -22.45 11.31
C ASP A 309 18.85 -21.79 11.22
N ARG A 310 19.21 -21.23 10.06
CA ARG A 310 20.53 -20.62 9.83
C ARG A 310 20.78 -19.40 10.70
N TYR A 311 19.73 -18.61 10.98
CA TYR A 311 19.79 -17.37 11.75
C TYR A 311 19.17 -17.49 13.15
N ASP A 312 18.88 -18.71 13.59
CA ASP A 312 18.31 -19.03 14.92
C ASP A 312 17.10 -18.16 15.26
N THR A 313 16.11 -18.11 14.37
CA THR A 313 14.88 -17.34 14.61
C THR A 313 13.84 -18.17 15.37
N ASP A 314 12.95 -17.49 16.14
CA ASP A 314 11.74 -18.09 16.70
C ASP A 314 10.69 -18.16 15.58
N HIS A 315 10.62 -19.29 14.86
CA HIS A 315 9.91 -19.47 13.61
C HIS A 315 8.51 -20.06 13.78
N HIS A 316 7.50 -19.38 13.21
CA HIS A 316 6.11 -19.77 13.23
C HIS A 316 5.59 -20.01 11.80
N GLU A 317 4.94 -21.17 11.58
CA GLU A 317 4.27 -21.51 10.31
C GLU A 317 2.76 -21.53 10.52
N GLU A 318 2.01 -20.85 9.66
CA GLU A 318 0.57 -20.74 9.71
C GLU A 318 -0.07 -21.27 8.42
N THR A 319 -1.12 -22.07 8.54
CA THR A 319 -1.79 -22.70 7.39
C THR A 319 -3.21 -22.13 7.21
N ILE A 320 -3.57 -21.79 5.98
CA ILE A 320 -4.94 -21.37 5.60
C ILE A 320 -5.59 -22.38 4.66
N ALA A 321 -6.93 -22.50 4.73
CA ALA A 321 -7.75 -23.36 3.89
C ALA A 321 -8.59 -22.55 2.89
N ILE A 322 -9.14 -23.23 1.87
CA ILE A 322 -9.98 -22.60 0.83
C ILE A 322 -11.23 -21.93 1.43
N GLU A 323 -11.83 -22.54 2.44
CA GLU A 323 -13.05 -22.10 3.11
C GLU A 323 -12.87 -20.76 3.85
N ASP A 324 -11.63 -20.43 4.21
CA ASP A 324 -11.29 -19.20 4.91
C ASP A 324 -11.51 -17.95 4.03
N TYR A 325 -11.41 -18.07 2.71
CA TYR A 325 -11.50 -16.93 1.80
C TYR A 325 -12.92 -16.34 1.72
N PRO A 326 -13.98 -17.07 1.30
CA PRO A 326 -15.33 -16.52 1.25
C PRO A 326 -15.85 -16.05 2.60
N SER A 327 -15.56 -16.80 3.68
CA SER A 327 -15.98 -16.46 5.04
C SER A 327 -15.33 -15.17 5.56
N SER A 328 -14.13 -14.85 5.10
CA SER A 328 -13.40 -13.64 5.48
C SER A 328 -13.63 -12.45 4.55
N LEU A 329 -14.23 -12.67 3.37
CA LEU A 329 -14.30 -11.65 2.32
C LEU A 329 -14.92 -10.33 2.79
N ARG A 330 -16.05 -10.37 3.51
CA ARG A 330 -16.69 -9.15 4.03
C ARG A 330 -15.84 -8.41 5.04
N LYS A 331 -15.01 -9.11 5.83
CA LYS A 331 -14.03 -8.49 6.74
C LYS A 331 -12.90 -7.84 5.97
N ILE A 332 -12.42 -8.52 4.92
CA ILE A 332 -11.40 -8.01 3.99
C ILE A 332 -11.90 -6.75 3.28
N LEU A 333 -13.12 -6.76 2.74
CA LEU A 333 -13.72 -5.58 2.10
C LEU A 333 -13.92 -4.41 3.07
N ARG A 334 -14.24 -4.68 4.33
CA ARG A 334 -14.28 -3.65 5.38
C ARG A 334 -12.90 -3.07 5.71
N ALA A 335 -11.83 -3.82 5.50
CA ALA A 335 -10.48 -3.29 5.67
C ALA A 335 -10.12 -2.27 4.56
N PHE A 336 -10.62 -2.50 3.34
CA PHE A 336 -10.35 -1.59 2.22
C PHE A 336 -11.31 -0.41 2.11
N ASP A 337 -12.59 -0.58 2.48
CA ASP A 337 -13.70 0.35 2.23
C ASP A 337 -14.06 0.55 0.74
N GLU A 338 -13.25 0.04 -0.16
CA GLU A 338 -13.35 0.09 -1.60
C GLU A 338 -13.29 -1.32 -2.19
N PRO A 339 -13.79 -1.56 -3.41
CA PRO A 339 -13.59 -2.84 -4.06
C PRO A 339 -12.10 -3.05 -4.35
N PHE A 340 -11.57 -4.18 -3.92
CA PHE A 340 -10.17 -4.56 -4.10
C PHE A 340 -10.07 -6.06 -4.44
N ALA A 341 -9.69 -6.38 -5.68
CA ALA A 341 -9.58 -7.74 -6.20
C ALA A 341 -8.10 -8.19 -6.36
N GLY A 342 -7.20 -7.60 -5.58
CA GLY A 342 -5.77 -7.93 -5.55
C GLY A 342 -5.42 -9.04 -4.55
N VAL A 343 -4.19 -8.99 -4.06
CA VAL A 343 -3.63 -9.94 -3.08
C VAL A 343 -4.25 -9.71 -1.70
N VAL A 344 -4.68 -10.77 -1.02
CA VAL A 344 -5.29 -10.70 0.32
C VAL A 344 -4.66 -11.66 1.33
N SER A 345 -3.61 -12.39 0.96
CA SER A 345 -2.88 -13.31 1.85
C SER A 345 -2.34 -12.63 3.11
N THR A 346 -2.00 -11.35 3.01
CA THR A 346 -1.56 -10.53 4.15
C THR A 346 -2.59 -10.47 5.28
N TYR A 347 -3.91 -10.54 4.97
CA TYR A 347 -4.97 -10.56 5.98
C TYR A 347 -4.79 -11.73 6.96
N PHE A 348 -4.60 -12.94 6.42
CA PHE A 348 -4.51 -14.17 7.21
C PHE A 348 -3.19 -14.22 7.99
N LEU A 349 -2.07 -13.85 7.36
CA LEU A 349 -0.77 -13.82 8.04
C LEU A 349 -0.77 -12.77 9.16
N ALA A 350 -1.28 -11.57 8.90
CA ALA A 350 -1.38 -10.52 9.90
C ALA A 350 -2.28 -10.90 11.09
N GLN A 351 -3.39 -11.60 10.83
CA GLN A 351 -4.28 -12.11 11.87
C GLN A 351 -3.55 -13.03 12.88
N ARG A 352 -2.63 -13.83 12.39
CA ARG A 352 -1.83 -14.74 13.24
C ARG A 352 -0.68 -14.01 13.92
N MET A 353 0.06 -13.20 13.17
CA MET A 353 1.19 -12.44 13.72
C MET A 353 0.78 -11.48 14.85
N ALA A 354 -0.40 -10.85 14.73
CA ALA A 354 -0.91 -9.92 15.73
C ALA A 354 -1.13 -10.55 17.13
N GLN A 355 -1.17 -11.88 17.21
CA GLN A 355 -1.22 -12.61 18.49
C GLN A 355 0.13 -12.62 19.22
N HIS A 356 1.23 -12.33 18.52
CA HIS A 356 2.60 -12.44 19.02
C HIS A 356 3.35 -11.11 19.03
N VAL A 357 3.05 -10.22 18.07
CA VAL A 357 3.78 -8.96 17.86
C VAL A 357 2.84 -7.82 17.43
N LYS A 358 3.22 -6.58 17.74
CA LYS A 358 2.51 -5.36 17.25
C LYS A 358 3.15 -4.77 15.99
N VAL A 359 4.41 -5.14 15.71
CA VAL A 359 5.20 -4.65 14.58
C VAL A 359 5.72 -5.82 13.76
N ALA A 360 5.65 -5.71 12.45
CA ALA A 360 6.24 -6.67 11.51
C ALA A 360 7.16 -5.95 10.51
N VAL A 361 8.21 -6.64 10.06
CA VAL A 361 9.05 -6.19 8.95
C VAL A 361 8.85 -7.12 7.76
N ALA A 362 8.63 -6.55 6.57
CA ALA A 362 8.34 -7.25 5.34
C ALA A 362 9.30 -6.85 4.20
N GLY A 363 9.29 -7.63 3.11
CA GLY A 363 10.11 -7.40 1.92
C GLY A 363 9.44 -6.55 0.83
N ASP A 364 8.35 -5.84 1.15
CA ASP A 364 7.58 -5.08 0.16
C ASP A 364 8.41 -3.98 -0.51
N GLY A 365 8.12 -3.71 -1.79
CA GLY A 365 8.84 -2.72 -2.60
C GLY A 365 10.07 -3.27 -3.31
N ALA A 366 10.56 -4.46 -2.96
CA ALA A 366 11.71 -5.06 -3.63
C ALA A 366 11.42 -5.39 -5.11
N ASP A 367 10.22 -5.83 -5.42
CA ASP A 367 9.80 -6.18 -6.78
C ASP A 367 9.74 -4.95 -7.69
N GLU A 368 9.18 -3.86 -7.20
CA GLU A 368 9.01 -2.59 -7.90
C GLU A 368 10.32 -1.81 -8.03
N LEU A 369 11.29 -2.08 -7.15
CA LEU A 369 12.58 -1.41 -7.16
C LEU A 369 13.63 -2.14 -8.01
N PHE A 370 13.64 -3.48 -7.96
CA PHE A 370 14.66 -4.32 -8.62
C PHE A 370 14.15 -5.07 -9.86
N GLY A 371 12.86 -5.06 -10.14
CA GLY A 371 12.26 -5.67 -11.32
C GLY A 371 12.08 -7.20 -11.24
N SER A 372 10.82 -7.67 -11.25
CA SER A 372 10.53 -9.10 -11.20
C SER A 372 9.25 -9.48 -11.96
N TYR A 373 8.35 -8.54 -12.20
CA TYR A 373 7.06 -8.82 -12.84
C TYR A 373 7.19 -9.07 -14.34
N LEU A 374 6.10 -9.57 -14.93
CA LEU A 374 6.02 -9.79 -16.38
C LEU A 374 6.34 -8.52 -17.17
N SER A 375 5.77 -7.38 -16.77
CA SER A 375 6.03 -6.07 -17.37
C SER A 375 7.52 -5.71 -17.41
N HIS A 376 8.22 -5.99 -16.31
CA HIS A 376 9.67 -5.74 -16.21
C HIS A 376 10.49 -6.64 -17.14
N ARG A 377 10.12 -7.93 -17.23
CA ARG A 377 10.80 -8.88 -18.13
C ARG A 377 10.55 -8.56 -19.61
N LEU A 378 9.35 -8.13 -19.95
CA LEU A 378 9.02 -7.66 -21.29
C LEU A 378 9.85 -6.42 -21.65
N ALA A 379 9.92 -5.43 -20.77
CA ALA A 379 10.72 -4.22 -20.96
C ALA A 379 12.22 -4.50 -21.12
N ALA A 380 12.73 -5.53 -20.42
CA ALA A 380 14.13 -5.95 -20.51
C ALA A 380 14.45 -6.80 -21.76
N GLY A 381 13.46 -7.16 -22.59
CA GLY A 381 13.62 -8.15 -23.65
C GLY A 381 13.97 -9.56 -23.14
N ALA A 382 13.75 -9.81 -21.84
CA ALA A 382 14.02 -11.09 -21.19
C ALA A 382 12.91 -12.14 -21.44
N GLN A 383 11.82 -11.71 -22.01
CA GLN A 383 10.70 -12.52 -22.46
C GLN A 383 10.19 -11.96 -23.78
N SER A 384 9.88 -12.85 -24.72
CA SER A 384 9.29 -12.46 -26.01
C SER A 384 7.96 -11.74 -25.78
N MET A 385 7.75 -10.65 -26.50
CA MET A 385 6.49 -9.91 -26.46
C MET A 385 5.37 -10.81 -27.00
N PRO A 386 4.25 -10.98 -26.27
CA PRO A 386 3.12 -11.73 -26.80
C PRO A 386 2.58 -11.12 -28.09
N PRO A 387 2.00 -11.92 -29.01
CA PRO A 387 1.38 -11.41 -30.23
C PRO A 387 0.38 -10.28 -29.94
N GLY A 388 0.44 -9.20 -30.74
CA GLY A 388 -0.42 -8.03 -30.58
C GLY A 388 -0.04 -7.06 -29.45
N MET A 389 1.06 -7.28 -28.77
CA MET A 389 1.62 -6.35 -27.77
C MET A 389 2.74 -5.44 -28.33
N ASP A 390 2.85 -5.34 -29.64
CA ASP A 390 3.78 -4.42 -30.30
C ASP A 390 3.36 -2.96 -30.06
N GLY A 391 4.34 -2.04 -30.06
CA GLY A 391 4.08 -0.61 -29.89
C GLY A 391 4.83 0.02 -28.72
N PRO A 392 4.53 1.28 -28.39
CA PRO A 392 5.16 1.98 -27.28
C PRO A 392 4.86 1.33 -25.93
N ASP A 393 5.72 1.58 -24.95
CA ASP A 393 5.68 0.93 -23.63
C ASP A 393 4.34 1.09 -22.88
N TRP A 394 3.73 2.27 -22.94
CA TRP A 394 2.41 2.50 -22.33
C TRP A 394 1.30 1.65 -22.98
N GLU A 395 1.40 1.37 -24.29
CA GLU A 395 0.35 0.67 -25.01
C GLU A 395 0.30 -0.82 -24.65
N TRP A 396 1.45 -1.53 -24.72
CA TRP A 396 1.46 -2.92 -24.28
C TRP A 396 1.24 -3.05 -22.78
N ARG A 397 1.65 -2.05 -21.97
CA ARG A 397 1.35 -2.03 -20.54
C ARG A 397 -0.16 -1.92 -20.28
N ALA A 398 -0.89 -1.11 -21.06
CA ALA A 398 -2.34 -1.03 -21.00
C ALA A 398 -3.02 -2.37 -21.37
N LYS A 399 -2.44 -3.13 -22.30
CA LYS A 399 -2.93 -4.47 -22.68
C LYS A 399 -2.75 -5.53 -21.57
N LEU A 400 -1.94 -5.26 -20.55
CA LEU A 400 -1.81 -6.12 -19.35
C LEU A 400 -2.89 -5.85 -18.28
N LEU A 401 -3.74 -4.86 -18.45
CA LEU A 401 -4.90 -4.63 -17.59
C LEU A 401 -5.86 -5.83 -17.65
N VAL A 402 -6.59 -6.04 -16.56
CA VAL A 402 -7.54 -7.18 -16.46
C VAL A 402 -8.65 -7.08 -17.49
N MET A 403 -9.27 -5.88 -17.61
CA MET A 403 -10.27 -5.57 -18.64
C MET A 403 -9.81 -4.37 -19.46
N SER A 404 -9.92 -4.47 -20.79
CA SER A 404 -9.78 -3.32 -21.68
C SER A 404 -11.01 -2.41 -21.58
N ASP A 405 -10.92 -1.19 -22.12
CA ASP A 405 -12.05 -0.26 -22.11
C ASP A 405 -13.24 -0.81 -22.92
N GLU A 406 -12.97 -1.48 -24.05
CA GLU A 406 -13.99 -2.12 -24.89
C GLU A 406 -14.72 -3.23 -24.13
N GLU A 407 -13.98 -4.11 -23.45
CA GLU A 407 -14.55 -5.19 -22.63
C GLU A 407 -15.45 -4.67 -21.50
N LYS A 408 -15.06 -3.54 -20.87
CA LYS A 408 -15.88 -2.90 -19.83
C LYS A 408 -17.18 -2.29 -20.41
N VAL A 409 -17.06 -1.59 -21.55
CA VAL A 409 -18.20 -0.98 -22.24
C VAL A 409 -19.24 -2.03 -22.64
N GLU A 410 -18.82 -3.25 -23.05
CA GLU A 410 -19.74 -4.35 -23.34
C GLU A 410 -20.54 -4.83 -22.12
N LEU A 411 -19.97 -4.71 -20.93
CA LEU A 411 -20.62 -5.15 -19.68
C LEU A 411 -21.60 -4.12 -19.12
N TYR A 412 -21.40 -2.81 -19.39
CA TYR A 412 -22.21 -1.75 -18.80
C TYR A 412 -23.61 -1.66 -19.39
N SER A 413 -24.57 -1.23 -18.56
CA SER A 413 -25.89 -0.79 -19.01
C SER A 413 -25.79 0.46 -19.91
N PRO A 414 -26.81 0.76 -20.74
CA PRO A 414 -26.80 1.93 -21.63
C PRO A 414 -26.54 3.26 -20.92
N ASP A 415 -27.14 3.46 -19.74
CA ASP A 415 -27.00 4.69 -18.95
C ASP A 415 -25.57 4.87 -18.45
N VAL A 416 -24.95 3.80 -17.96
CA VAL A 416 -23.55 3.83 -17.50
C VAL A 416 -22.59 4.06 -18.67
N ARG A 417 -22.83 3.45 -19.84
CA ARG A 417 -22.06 3.73 -21.06
C ARG A 417 -22.10 5.21 -21.44
N ALA A 418 -23.30 5.80 -21.38
CA ALA A 418 -23.46 7.23 -21.68
C ALA A 418 -22.74 8.12 -20.66
N ALA A 419 -22.84 7.80 -19.37
CA ALA A 419 -22.18 8.54 -18.30
C ALA A 419 -20.65 8.45 -18.34
N LEU A 420 -20.11 7.36 -18.87
CA LEU A 420 -18.66 7.12 -19.00
C LEU A 420 -18.10 7.49 -20.38
N ALA A 421 -18.87 8.17 -21.24
CA ALA A 421 -18.38 8.60 -22.54
C ALA A 421 -17.14 9.50 -22.37
N GLY A 422 -16.01 9.06 -22.96
CA GLY A 422 -14.71 9.76 -22.85
C GLY A 422 -13.83 9.35 -21.67
N VAL A 423 -14.29 8.49 -20.76
CA VAL A 423 -13.46 7.92 -19.71
C VAL A 423 -12.71 6.70 -20.26
N SER A 424 -11.39 6.64 -20.07
CA SER A 424 -10.55 5.57 -20.60
C SER A 424 -9.43 5.23 -19.62
N THR A 425 -9.35 3.96 -19.21
CA THR A 425 -8.22 3.47 -18.40
C THR A 425 -6.95 3.35 -19.24
N ARG A 426 -7.07 3.07 -20.53
CA ARG A 426 -5.93 3.08 -21.46
C ARG A 426 -5.30 4.46 -21.55
N GLU A 427 -6.10 5.52 -21.62
CA GLU A 427 -5.63 6.90 -21.63
C GLU A 427 -5.00 7.30 -20.30
N HIS A 428 -5.55 6.84 -19.17
CA HIS A 428 -4.95 7.01 -17.84
C HIS A 428 -3.54 6.39 -17.78
N VAL A 429 -3.34 5.17 -18.34
CA VAL A 429 -2.00 4.58 -18.46
C VAL A 429 -1.08 5.45 -19.32
N ARG A 430 -1.55 5.92 -20.48
CA ARG A 430 -0.76 6.77 -21.39
C ARG A 430 -0.28 8.02 -20.67
N SER A 431 -1.16 8.76 -20.02
CA SER A 431 -0.85 9.99 -19.28
C SER A 431 0.17 9.75 -18.17
N ALA A 432 0.08 8.61 -17.45
CA ALA A 432 1.07 8.23 -16.45
C ALA A 432 2.48 8.04 -17.07
N PHE A 433 2.57 7.42 -18.26
CA PHE A 433 3.84 7.20 -18.95
C PHE A 433 4.43 8.48 -19.57
N GLU A 434 3.61 9.45 -19.97
CA GLU A 434 4.07 10.76 -20.47
C GLU A 434 4.80 11.58 -19.40
N CYS A 435 4.49 11.35 -18.13
CA CYS A 435 5.13 12.03 -16.98
C CYS A 435 6.42 11.36 -16.49
N LEU A 436 6.87 10.24 -17.10
CA LEU A 436 8.07 9.53 -16.68
C LEU A 436 9.36 10.26 -17.08
N THR A 437 10.37 10.14 -16.22
CA THR A 437 11.68 10.76 -16.41
C THR A 437 12.74 9.78 -16.91
N ALA A 438 12.57 8.49 -16.62
CA ALA A 438 13.47 7.43 -17.05
C ALA A 438 13.49 7.26 -18.57
N ARG A 439 14.69 6.99 -19.13
CA ARG A 439 14.91 6.69 -20.55
C ARG A 439 15.16 5.22 -20.82
N ASP A 440 15.76 4.52 -19.87
CA ASP A 440 16.00 3.08 -19.93
C ASP A 440 14.65 2.33 -19.88
N PRO A 441 14.39 1.36 -20.78
CA PRO A 441 13.09 0.69 -20.85
C PRO A 441 12.66 0.00 -19.54
N VAL A 442 13.60 -0.63 -18.83
CA VAL A 442 13.32 -1.28 -17.55
C VAL A 442 12.98 -0.23 -16.50
N ASN A 443 13.79 0.82 -16.39
CA ASN A 443 13.56 1.89 -15.42
C ASN A 443 12.28 2.68 -15.72
N ARG A 444 11.85 2.83 -16.97
CA ARG A 444 10.56 3.46 -17.31
C ARG A 444 9.37 2.69 -16.76
N VAL A 445 9.38 1.38 -16.92
CA VAL A 445 8.28 0.54 -16.40
C VAL A 445 8.31 0.49 -14.86
N LEU A 446 9.50 0.39 -14.26
CA LEU A 446 9.66 0.48 -12.81
C LEU A 446 9.16 1.82 -12.26
N GLU A 447 9.49 2.95 -12.92
CA GLU A 447 9.00 4.28 -12.53
C GLU A 447 7.47 4.38 -12.61
N ALA A 448 6.86 3.84 -13.68
CA ALA A 448 5.41 3.81 -13.83
C ALA A 448 4.73 3.01 -12.72
N GLU A 449 5.25 1.82 -12.41
CA GLU A 449 4.69 0.96 -11.35
C GLU A 449 4.98 1.51 -9.95
N TRP A 450 6.10 2.18 -9.75
CA TRP A 450 6.41 2.90 -8.52
C TRP A 450 5.41 4.02 -8.23
N ARG A 451 5.01 4.77 -9.27
CA ARG A 451 4.07 5.89 -9.11
C ARG A 451 2.60 5.45 -8.96
N GLY A 452 2.23 4.28 -9.48
CA GLY A 452 0.85 3.79 -9.49
C GLY A 452 0.67 2.49 -8.71
N MET A 453 1.12 1.35 -9.25
CA MET A 453 0.85 0.03 -8.68
C MET A 453 1.38 -0.15 -7.25
N LEU A 454 2.57 0.36 -6.95
CA LEU A 454 3.15 0.26 -5.61
C LEU A 454 2.26 0.93 -4.55
N PRO A 455 1.91 2.22 -4.62
CA PRO A 455 1.09 2.86 -3.59
C PRO A 455 -0.37 2.39 -3.60
N ASP A 456 -0.96 2.14 -4.78
CA ASP A 456 -2.40 1.89 -4.90
C ASP A 456 -2.78 0.43 -4.69
N GLN A 457 -1.88 -0.50 -4.98
CA GLN A 457 -2.12 -1.92 -4.81
C GLN A 457 -1.27 -2.50 -3.67
N VAL A 458 0.06 -2.48 -3.79
CA VAL A 458 0.96 -3.20 -2.87
C VAL A 458 0.91 -2.60 -1.47
N LEU A 459 1.17 -1.30 -1.32
CA LEU A 459 1.19 -0.66 -0.01
C LEU A 459 -0.20 -0.54 0.59
N THR A 460 -1.23 -0.43 -0.25
CA THR A 460 -2.63 -0.42 0.19
C THR A 460 -3.02 -1.76 0.81
N PHE A 461 -2.76 -2.92 0.14
CA PHE A 461 -3.14 -4.19 0.76
C PHE A 461 -2.29 -4.50 2.00
N VAL A 462 -1.01 -4.15 2.00
CA VAL A 462 -0.15 -4.35 3.18
C VAL A 462 -0.70 -3.58 4.38
N ASP A 463 -0.91 -2.26 4.25
CA ASP A 463 -1.40 -1.42 5.35
C ASP A 463 -2.83 -1.81 5.80
N ARG A 464 -3.78 -1.91 4.84
CA ARG A 464 -5.18 -2.15 5.17
C ARG A 464 -5.41 -3.49 5.85
N LEU A 465 -4.81 -4.55 5.31
CA LEU A 465 -5.03 -5.91 5.80
C LEU A 465 -4.28 -6.17 7.11
N SER A 466 -3.07 -5.63 7.27
CA SER A 466 -2.36 -5.77 8.53
C SER A 466 -2.98 -4.94 9.65
N MET A 467 -3.37 -3.68 9.33
CA MET A 467 -3.99 -2.81 10.32
C MET A 467 -5.41 -3.23 10.72
N SER A 468 -6.11 -4.04 9.92
CA SER A 468 -7.37 -4.65 10.35
C SER A 468 -7.20 -5.58 11.57
N HIS A 469 -5.95 -5.97 11.86
CA HIS A 469 -5.54 -6.76 13.03
C HIS A 469 -4.61 -5.99 13.99
N SER A 470 -4.52 -4.66 13.88
CA SER A 470 -3.63 -3.81 14.70
C SER A 470 -2.15 -4.23 14.60
N LEU A 471 -1.70 -4.66 13.40
CA LEU A 471 -0.31 -5.02 13.12
C LEU A 471 0.32 -3.95 12.21
N GLU A 472 1.36 -3.27 12.72
CA GLU A 472 2.14 -2.33 11.92
C GLU A 472 3.14 -3.04 11.01
N VAL A 473 3.10 -2.83 9.70
CA VAL A 473 4.09 -3.39 8.78
C VAL A 473 5.06 -2.31 8.29
N ARG A 474 6.34 -2.62 8.37
CA ARG A 474 7.49 -1.81 7.93
C ARG A 474 8.23 -2.51 6.79
N SER A 475 8.86 -1.75 5.89
CA SER A 475 9.73 -2.31 4.84
C SER A 475 11.07 -1.58 4.78
N ALA A 476 12.17 -2.33 4.76
CA ALA A 476 13.51 -1.79 4.60
C ALA A 476 13.83 -1.41 3.14
N PHE A 477 13.25 -2.10 2.16
CA PHE A 477 13.40 -1.78 0.74
C PHE A 477 12.78 -0.43 0.35
N LEU A 478 11.89 0.09 1.17
CA LEU A 478 11.25 1.40 0.99
C LEU A 478 11.89 2.49 1.88
N ASP A 479 13.12 2.30 2.33
CA ASP A 479 13.93 3.36 2.94
C ASP A 479 14.36 4.36 1.86
N THR A 480 14.27 5.66 2.15
CA THR A 480 14.55 6.71 1.17
C THR A 480 15.97 6.58 0.58
N GLU A 481 16.99 6.30 1.41
CA GLU A 481 18.37 6.13 0.94
C GLU A 481 18.56 4.89 0.04
N VAL A 482 17.84 3.79 0.33
CA VAL A 482 17.86 2.58 -0.50
C VAL A 482 17.17 2.85 -1.84
N VAL A 483 15.99 3.46 -1.77
CA VAL A 483 15.17 3.75 -2.96
C VAL A 483 15.89 4.68 -3.93
N GLU A 484 16.41 5.80 -3.45
CA GLU A 484 17.14 6.76 -4.29
C GLU A 484 18.41 6.14 -4.90
N TYR A 485 19.13 5.34 -4.12
CA TYR A 485 20.30 4.64 -4.61
C TYR A 485 19.96 3.64 -5.71
N VAL A 486 19.02 2.74 -5.48
CA VAL A 486 18.66 1.71 -6.47
C VAL A 486 17.98 2.31 -7.69
N ALA A 487 17.14 3.35 -7.53
CA ALA A 487 16.54 4.07 -8.66
C ALA A 487 17.60 4.70 -9.57
N SER A 488 18.74 5.14 -9.02
CA SER A 488 19.86 5.70 -9.80
C SER A 488 20.66 4.66 -10.60
N LEU A 489 20.48 3.36 -10.33
CA LEU A 489 21.17 2.29 -11.03
C LEU A 489 20.55 2.03 -12.42
N PRO A 490 21.35 1.64 -13.43
CA PRO A 490 20.85 1.29 -14.77
C PRO A 490 19.97 0.03 -14.69
N GLY A 491 19.01 -0.06 -15.62
CA GLY A 491 18.09 -1.21 -15.74
C GLY A 491 18.82 -2.54 -15.92
N SER A 492 19.99 -2.54 -16.55
CA SER A 492 20.84 -3.74 -16.74
C SER A 492 21.40 -4.33 -15.43
N LEU A 493 21.44 -3.57 -14.33
CA LEU A 493 21.75 -4.09 -12.98
C LEU A 493 20.51 -4.62 -12.26
N LYS A 494 19.33 -4.30 -12.73
CA LYS A 494 18.07 -4.79 -12.18
C LYS A 494 17.64 -6.08 -12.87
N ILE A 495 17.70 -6.10 -14.21
CA ILE A 495 17.43 -7.30 -15.02
C ILE A 495 18.57 -7.48 -16.02
N ARG A 496 19.24 -8.63 -15.95
CA ARG A 496 20.39 -8.96 -16.81
C ARG A 496 20.25 -10.37 -17.36
N ASN A 497 20.37 -10.52 -18.69
CA ASN A 497 20.31 -11.83 -19.37
C ASN A 497 19.11 -12.70 -18.97
N GLY A 498 17.94 -12.08 -18.75
CA GLY A 498 16.74 -12.77 -18.29
C GLY A 498 16.63 -12.96 -16.78
N GLU A 499 17.69 -12.71 -16.04
CA GLU A 499 17.69 -12.80 -14.59
C GLU A 499 17.12 -11.52 -13.97
N THR A 500 15.99 -11.67 -13.26
CA THR A 500 15.31 -10.60 -12.50
C THR A 500 15.99 -10.36 -11.16
N LYS A 501 15.89 -9.13 -10.63
CA LYS A 501 16.52 -8.72 -9.35
C LYS A 501 18.04 -8.98 -9.32
N TYR A 502 18.72 -8.83 -10.46
CA TYR A 502 20.12 -9.26 -10.63
C TYR A 502 21.03 -8.77 -9.51
N ILE A 503 21.17 -7.46 -9.30
CA ILE A 503 22.08 -6.92 -8.28
C ILE A 503 21.68 -7.29 -6.85
N LEU A 504 20.36 -7.42 -6.58
CA LEU A 504 19.86 -7.90 -5.28
C LEU A 504 20.24 -9.36 -5.04
N LYS A 505 20.15 -10.21 -6.06
CA LYS A 505 20.59 -11.61 -6.00
C LYS A 505 22.10 -11.73 -5.80
N GLN A 506 22.88 -10.92 -6.49
CA GLN A 506 24.35 -10.88 -6.28
C GLN A 506 24.68 -10.45 -4.83
N SER A 507 23.92 -9.52 -4.27
CA SER A 507 24.07 -9.12 -2.87
C SER A 507 23.65 -10.25 -1.91
N ALA A 508 22.55 -10.93 -2.21
CA ALA A 508 22.01 -12.04 -1.41
C ALA A 508 22.90 -13.30 -1.47
N ALA A 509 23.70 -13.49 -2.53
CA ALA A 509 24.65 -14.59 -2.64
C ALA A 509 25.76 -14.60 -1.58
N ARG A 510 25.96 -13.49 -0.87
CA ARG A 510 26.84 -13.44 0.32
C ARG A 510 26.23 -14.11 1.55
N TYR A 511 24.94 -14.37 1.55
CA TYR A 511 24.15 -14.89 2.69
C TYR A 511 23.56 -16.27 2.44
N PHE A 512 23.25 -16.59 1.17
CA PHE A 512 22.45 -17.75 0.82
C PHE A 512 23.13 -18.62 -0.25
N PRO A 513 22.86 -19.93 -0.23
CA PRO A 513 23.41 -20.85 -1.23
C PRO A 513 22.83 -20.60 -2.63
N GLU A 514 23.58 -20.99 -3.65
CA GLU A 514 23.27 -20.77 -5.06
C GLU A 514 21.88 -21.32 -5.46
N ASP A 515 21.50 -22.50 -4.95
CA ASP A 515 20.20 -23.12 -5.23
C ASP A 515 19.03 -22.24 -4.77
N MET A 516 19.17 -21.53 -3.66
CA MET A 516 18.17 -20.57 -3.19
C MET A 516 18.12 -19.33 -4.08
N ILE A 517 19.26 -18.84 -4.55
CA ILE A 517 19.37 -17.64 -5.39
C ILE A 517 18.79 -17.87 -6.79
N ARG A 518 19.06 -19.04 -7.37
CA ARG A 518 18.69 -19.38 -8.77
C ARG A 518 17.27 -19.92 -8.93
N ARG A 519 16.59 -20.26 -7.83
CA ARG A 519 15.25 -20.81 -7.93
C ARG A 519 14.28 -19.85 -8.65
N PRO A 520 13.28 -20.35 -9.36
CA PRO A 520 12.20 -19.55 -9.91
C PRO A 520 11.49 -18.75 -8.79
N LYS A 521 11.14 -17.50 -9.07
CA LYS A 521 10.35 -16.71 -8.14
C LYS A 521 8.93 -17.24 -8.06
N GLU A 522 8.45 -17.41 -6.84
CA GLU A 522 7.05 -17.63 -6.52
C GLU A 522 6.48 -16.35 -5.89
N GLY A 523 5.26 -15.98 -6.28
CA GLY A 523 4.58 -14.81 -5.68
C GLY A 523 3.95 -15.15 -4.33
N PHE A 524 3.75 -14.16 -3.48
CA PHE A 524 2.94 -14.28 -2.26
C PHE A 524 1.43 -14.32 -2.62
N LEU A 525 1.06 -15.22 -3.54
CA LEU A 525 -0.27 -15.34 -4.10
C LEU A 525 -1.01 -16.53 -3.50
N MET A 526 -2.28 -16.32 -3.17
CA MET A 526 -3.21 -17.41 -2.88
C MET A 526 -3.59 -18.11 -4.20
N PRO A 527 -3.86 -19.42 -4.18
CA PRO A 527 -4.30 -20.17 -5.37
C PRO A 527 -5.77 -19.88 -5.74
N ILE A 528 -6.16 -18.60 -5.71
CA ILE A 528 -7.55 -18.17 -5.83
C ILE A 528 -8.15 -18.50 -7.21
N THR A 529 -7.32 -18.48 -8.26
CA THR A 529 -7.75 -18.87 -9.61
C THR A 529 -8.20 -20.32 -9.64
N GLN A 530 -7.45 -21.23 -9.02
CA GLN A 530 -7.81 -22.64 -8.91
C GLN A 530 -9.06 -22.82 -8.05
N TRP A 531 -9.17 -22.08 -6.94
CA TRP A 531 -10.34 -22.14 -6.09
C TRP A 531 -11.60 -21.64 -6.82
N VAL A 532 -11.50 -20.56 -7.60
CA VAL A 532 -12.60 -20.03 -8.41
C VAL A 532 -13.00 -21.02 -9.50
N MET A 533 -12.06 -21.64 -10.19
CA MET A 533 -12.34 -22.65 -11.22
C MET A 533 -12.87 -23.97 -10.64
N GLY A 534 -12.69 -24.24 -9.35
CA GLY A 534 -13.12 -25.42 -8.64
C GLY A 534 -14.21 -25.16 -7.61
N GLY A 535 -13.86 -25.28 -6.33
CA GLY A 535 -14.81 -25.27 -5.20
C GLY A 535 -15.61 -23.97 -5.00
N LEU A 536 -15.14 -22.83 -5.54
CA LEU A 536 -15.85 -21.52 -5.41
C LEU A 536 -16.82 -21.24 -6.57
N GLN A 537 -16.99 -22.13 -7.55
CA GLN A 537 -17.94 -21.93 -8.66
C GLN A 537 -19.37 -21.61 -8.20
N PRO A 538 -19.99 -22.30 -7.22
CA PRO A 538 -21.34 -21.98 -6.77
C PRO A 538 -21.43 -20.56 -6.20
N TRP A 539 -20.42 -20.13 -5.45
CA TRP A 539 -20.37 -18.78 -4.89
C TRP A 539 -20.25 -17.70 -5.98
N VAL A 540 -19.39 -17.88 -6.98
CA VAL A 540 -19.24 -16.95 -8.10
C VAL A 540 -20.58 -16.79 -8.86
N ARG A 541 -21.23 -17.90 -9.21
CA ARG A 541 -22.51 -17.89 -9.93
C ARG A 541 -23.64 -17.26 -9.09
N ALA A 542 -23.70 -17.56 -7.81
CA ALA A 542 -24.69 -16.96 -6.91
C ALA A 542 -24.47 -15.46 -6.72
N THR A 543 -23.21 -15.01 -6.63
CA THR A 543 -22.87 -13.59 -6.45
C THR A 543 -23.19 -12.76 -7.69
N LEU A 544 -22.99 -13.30 -8.89
CA LEU A 544 -23.24 -12.62 -10.17
C LEU A 544 -24.56 -13.03 -10.82
N ALA A 545 -25.51 -13.55 -10.04
CA ALA A 545 -26.85 -13.86 -10.52
C ALA A 545 -27.61 -12.60 -10.97
N PRO A 546 -28.48 -12.69 -11.99
CA PRO A 546 -29.21 -11.55 -12.55
C PRO A 546 -29.95 -10.71 -11.51
N GLU A 547 -30.55 -11.35 -10.52
CA GLU A 547 -31.32 -10.71 -9.44
C GLU A 547 -30.42 -9.82 -8.56
N ARG A 548 -29.16 -10.23 -8.32
CA ARG A 548 -28.19 -9.44 -7.55
C ARG A 548 -27.63 -8.28 -8.38
N LEU A 549 -27.37 -8.50 -9.67
CA LEU A 549 -26.92 -7.44 -10.58
C LEU A 549 -27.99 -6.36 -10.78
N ALA A 550 -29.27 -6.75 -10.74
CA ALA A 550 -30.40 -5.82 -10.84
C ALA A 550 -30.48 -4.83 -9.67
N LEU A 551 -29.85 -5.10 -8.51
CA LEU A 551 -29.84 -4.19 -7.35
C LEU A 551 -29.22 -2.82 -7.67
N HIS A 552 -28.31 -2.75 -8.64
CA HIS A 552 -27.66 -1.50 -9.01
C HIS A 552 -27.88 -1.09 -10.47
N GLY A 553 -28.22 -2.02 -11.36
CA GLY A 553 -28.46 -1.73 -12.78
C GLY A 553 -27.24 -1.20 -13.56
N LEU A 554 -26.02 -1.43 -13.04
CA LEU A 554 -24.79 -0.92 -13.66
C LEU A 554 -24.33 -1.78 -14.83
N PHE A 555 -24.63 -3.08 -14.78
CA PHE A 555 -24.18 -4.06 -15.76
C PHE A 555 -25.36 -4.76 -16.43
N GLU A 556 -25.17 -5.19 -17.68
CA GLU A 556 -26.09 -6.04 -18.44
C GLU A 556 -25.99 -7.49 -17.93
N PRO A 557 -27.03 -8.06 -17.28
CA PRO A 557 -26.95 -9.39 -16.66
C PRO A 557 -26.55 -10.50 -17.63
N ASP A 558 -27.08 -10.49 -18.87
CA ASP A 558 -26.77 -11.50 -19.89
C ASP A 558 -25.29 -11.45 -20.30
N ARG A 559 -24.69 -10.27 -20.38
CA ARG A 559 -23.26 -10.09 -20.71
C ARG A 559 -22.38 -10.61 -19.59
N VAL A 560 -22.75 -10.31 -18.34
CA VAL A 560 -22.03 -10.83 -17.17
C VAL A 560 -22.16 -12.35 -17.10
N GLY A 561 -23.37 -12.90 -17.31
CA GLY A 561 -23.60 -14.36 -17.35
C GLY A 561 -22.73 -15.06 -18.40
N ALA A 562 -22.69 -14.53 -19.63
CA ALA A 562 -21.84 -15.06 -20.70
C ALA A 562 -20.33 -14.99 -20.35
N MET A 563 -19.89 -13.98 -19.61
CA MET A 563 -18.50 -13.90 -19.12
C MET A 563 -18.23 -14.96 -18.03
N VAL A 564 -19.16 -15.16 -17.10
CA VAL A 564 -19.07 -16.20 -16.07
C VAL A 564 -18.99 -17.59 -16.69
N ASP A 565 -19.81 -17.86 -17.74
CA ASP A 565 -19.77 -19.16 -18.43
C ASP A 565 -18.41 -19.41 -19.10
N ARG A 566 -17.77 -18.37 -19.63
CA ARG A 566 -16.39 -18.49 -20.17
C ARG A 566 -15.36 -18.89 -19.14
N VAL A 567 -15.54 -18.52 -17.86
CA VAL A 567 -14.63 -18.95 -16.76
C VAL A 567 -14.62 -20.47 -16.61
N TYR A 568 -15.76 -21.12 -16.83
CA TYR A 568 -15.93 -22.56 -16.65
C TYR A 568 -15.91 -23.35 -17.96
N ALA A 569 -15.63 -22.66 -19.07
CA ALA A 569 -15.41 -23.30 -20.37
C ALA A 569 -14.00 -23.93 -20.46
N PRO A 570 -13.81 -25.00 -21.25
CA PRO A 570 -12.49 -25.54 -21.50
C PRO A 570 -11.51 -24.49 -22.03
N GLY A 571 -10.32 -24.40 -21.44
CA GLY A 571 -9.27 -23.46 -21.86
C GLY A 571 -9.38 -22.05 -21.29
N ALA A 572 -10.20 -21.83 -20.27
CA ALA A 572 -10.26 -20.55 -19.55
C ALA A 572 -8.89 -20.16 -19.01
N ASP A 573 -8.49 -18.93 -19.29
CA ASP A 573 -7.21 -18.38 -18.85
C ASP A 573 -7.29 -17.61 -17.52
N TYR A 574 -6.14 -17.33 -16.93
CA TYR A 574 -6.02 -16.56 -15.70
C TYR A 574 -6.70 -15.18 -15.78
N ARG A 575 -6.67 -14.51 -16.95
CA ARG A 575 -7.26 -13.20 -17.16
C ARG A 575 -8.80 -13.26 -17.10
N THR A 576 -9.40 -14.27 -17.71
CA THR A 576 -10.86 -14.51 -17.69
C THR A 576 -11.35 -14.73 -16.26
N VAL A 577 -10.64 -15.53 -15.46
CA VAL A 577 -10.97 -15.75 -14.05
C VAL A 577 -10.89 -14.44 -13.24
N ASN A 578 -9.86 -13.63 -13.47
CA ASN A 578 -9.71 -12.36 -12.75
C ASN A 578 -10.79 -11.32 -13.11
N LYS A 579 -11.33 -11.33 -14.34
CA LYS A 579 -12.48 -10.49 -14.71
C LYS A 579 -13.71 -10.81 -13.87
N ALA A 580 -14.06 -12.10 -13.80
CA ALA A 580 -15.18 -12.53 -12.97
C ALA A 580 -14.97 -12.22 -11.49
N LEU A 581 -13.75 -12.46 -10.97
CA LEU A 581 -13.43 -12.14 -9.59
C LEU A 581 -13.56 -10.65 -9.29
N ALA A 582 -13.14 -9.76 -10.20
CA ALA A 582 -13.30 -8.33 -10.03
C ALA A 582 -14.79 -7.95 -9.92
N LEU A 583 -15.67 -8.52 -10.72
CA LEU A 583 -17.13 -8.28 -10.62
C LEU A 583 -17.71 -8.87 -9.33
N VAL A 584 -17.31 -10.07 -8.91
CA VAL A 584 -17.74 -10.67 -7.63
C VAL A 584 -17.38 -9.77 -6.45
N ILE A 585 -16.13 -9.29 -6.41
CA ILE A 585 -15.65 -8.40 -5.35
C ILE A 585 -16.42 -7.06 -5.35
N PHE A 586 -16.67 -6.50 -6.53
CA PHE A 586 -17.48 -5.29 -6.65
C PHE A 586 -18.92 -5.51 -6.16
N GLN A 587 -19.57 -6.61 -6.54
CA GLN A 587 -20.93 -6.94 -6.13
C GLN A 587 -21.05 -7.08 -4.61
N GLU A 588 -20.15 -7.84 -3.98
CA GLU A 588 -20.12 -7.99 -2.52
C GLU A 588 -19.86 -6.64 -1.82
N TRP A 589 -18.96 -5.82 -2.36
CA TRP A 589 -18.70 -4.48 -1.85
C TRP A 589 -19.93 -3.57 -2.01
N TYR A 590 -20.58 -3.57 -3.18
CA TYR A 590 -21.76 -2.74 -3.46
C TYR A 590 -22.89 -3.02 -2.46
N GLU A 591 -23.20 -4.27 -2.24
CA GLU A 591 -24.23 -4.67 -1.26
C GLU A 591 -23.91 -4.25 0.18
N MET A 592 -22.64 -4.24 0.55
CA MET A 592 -22.21 -3.81 1.88
C MET A 592 -22.33 -2.30 2.11
N TYR A 593 -22.04 -1.50 1.10
CA TYR A 593 -21.89 -0.05 1.25
C TYR A 593 -23.02 0.76 0.63
N LEU A 594 -23.64 0.28 -0.43
CA LEU A 594 -24.66 1.00 -1.23
C LEU A 594 -26.01 0.27 -1.33
N GLY A 595 -26.06 -1.02 -1.06
CA GLY A 595 -27.24 -1.87 -1.24
C GLY A 595 -28.31 -1.73 -0.14
N ARG A 596 -28.37 -0.60 0.58
CA ARG A 596 -29.34 -0.34 1.66
C ARG A 596 -30.45 0.58 1.19
#